data_fc556e80afc5311dc3be83ea4a46fe85
#
_entry.id   fc556e80afc5311dc3be83ea4a46fe85
#
_cell.length_a   1.000
_cell.length_b   1.000
_cell.length_c   1.000
_cell.angle_alpha   90.00
_cell.angle_beta   90.00
_cell.angle_gamma   90.00
#
_symmetry.space_group_name_H-M   'P 1'
#
loop_
_entity.id
_entity.type
_entity.pdbx_description
1 polymer ?
#
loop_
_entity_poly.entity_id
_entity_poly.type
_entity_poly.pdbx_seq_one_letter_code
_entity_poly.pdbx_strand_id
1 'polypeptide(L)'
;MYRGWFVSKERLRLRTVGKRLQASFAVVVLIATSLAVGVVLSPAAHAAPGQIGERSSEIVTADGLPTVQVDGVVWSQAIVGNTVYAGGSFANARPAGAAPGTNLTARANFLSYDLTTGALNTGFVANTNAQVLVVAKSPDGSRVYIQGPGIVGF
;
A
#
# COMPACT_ATOMS: atom_id res chain seq x y z
N MET A 1 -39.78 -50.61 -35.31
CA MET A 1 -40.28 -49.59 -36.26
C MET A 1 -39.44 -48.37 -36.21
N TYR A 2 -38.45 -48.28 -37.10
CA TYR A 2 -37.60 -47.11 -37.23
C TYR A 2 -38.06 -46.28 -38.42
N ARG A 3 -38.45 -45.04 -38.21
CA ARG A 3 -38.66 -44.04 -39.26
C ARG A 3 -37.47 -43.11 -39.34
N GLY A 4 -36.65 -43.33 -40.38
CA GLY A 4 -35.57 -42.40 -40.72
C GLY A 4 -36.12 -41.11 -41.32
N TRP A 5 -35.54 -39.99 -40.88
CA TRP A 5 -35.74 -38.65 -41.47
C TRP A 5 -34.62 -38.38 -42.47
N PHE A 6 -35.02 -38.30 -43.74
CA PHE A 6 -34.16 -37.87 -44.84
C PHE A 6 -34.14 -36.34 -44.86
N VAL A 7 -33.01 -35.74 -44.54
CA VAL A 7 -32.81 -34.30 -44.69
C VAL A 7 -32.11 -34.04 -46.00
N SER A 8 -32.80 -33.36 -46.91
CA SER A 8 -32.40 -33.01 -48.25
C SER A 8 -31.17 -32.11 -48.30
N LYS A 9 -30.21 -32.49 -49.14
CA LYS A 9 -28.89 -31.86 -49.35
C LYS A 9 -28.91 -30.54 -50.17
N GLU A 10 -30.08 -29.92 -50.39
CA GLU A 10 -30.14 -28.80 -51.33
C GLU A 10 -30.00 -27.38 -50.75
N ARG A 11 -29.77 -27.22 -49.47
CA ARG A 11 -29.68 -25.86 -48.89
C ARG A 11 -28.26 -25.31 -48.74
N LEU A 12 -27.26 -25.94 -49.33
CA LEU A 12 -25.85 -25.58 -49.12
C LEU A 12 -25.19 -24.80 -50.26
N ARG A 13 -25.91 -24.53 -51.34
CA ARG A 13 -25.28 -23.82 -52.51
C ARG A 13 -25.49 -22.31 -52.58
N LEU A 14 -26.34 -21.71 -51.75
CA LEU A 14 -26.62 -20.27 -51.85
C LEU A 14 -25.91 -19.41 -50.82
N ARG A 15 -25.13 -19.99 -49.91
CA ARG A 15 -24.40 -19.24 -48.85
C ARG A 15 -22.98 -18.82 -49.22
N THR A 16 -22.41 -19.36 -50.29
CA THR A 16 -20.98 -19.12 -50.59
C THR A 16 -20.75 -17.94 -51.56
N VAL A 17 -21.76 -17.51 -52.29
CA VAL A 17 -21.59 -16.36 -53.21
C VAL A 17 -21.67 -15.01 -52.49
N GLY A 18 -22.49 -14.92 -51.45
CA GLY A 18 -22.63 -13.66 -50.66
C GLY A 18 -21.41 -13.30 -49.82
N LYS A 19 -20.63 -14.29 -49.38
CA LYS A 19 -19.44 -14.01 -48.52
C LYS A 19 -18.22 -13.50 -49.28
N ARG A 20 -18.13 -13.75 -50.58
CA ARG A 20 -17.01 -13.27 -51.40
C ARG A 20 -17.16 -11.81 -51.84
N LEU A 21 -18.40 -11.32 -51.97
CA LEU A 21 -18.62 -9.89 -52.26
C LEU A 21 -18.44 -9.00 -51.02
N GLN A 22 -18.75 -9.49 -49.84
CA GLN A 22 -18.54 -8.71 -48.60
C GLN A 22 -17.05 -8.58 -48.21
N ALA A 23 -16.23 -9.56 -48.55
CA ALA A 23 -14.79 -9.52 -48.25
C ALA A 23 -14.06 -8.46 -49.12
N SER A 24 -14.52 -8.23 -50.37
CA SER A 24 -13.92 -7.26 -51.26
C SER A 24 -14.26 -5.82 -50.87
N PHE A 25 -15.45 -5.55 -50.31
CA PHE A 25 -15.80 -4.21 -49.85
C PHE A 25 -15.07 -3.86 -48.54
N ALA A 26 -14.84 -4.83 -47.64
CA ALA A 26 -14.11 -4.57 -46.39
C ALA A 26 -12.65 -4.19 -46.63
N VAL A 27 -12.00 -4.77 -47.65
CA VAL A 27 -10.60 -4.48 -47.95
C VAL A 27 -10.46 -3.08 -48.59
N VAL A 28 -11.40 -2.65 -49.43
CA VAL A 28 -11.36 -1.32 -50.03
C VAL A 28 -11.63 -0.20 -49.02
N VAL A 29 -12.52 -0.43 -48.02
CA VAL A 29 -12.78 0.54 -46.96
C VAL A 29 -11.58 0.65 -46.02
N LEU A 30 -10.87 -0.46 -45.73
CA LEU A 30 -9.68 -0.47 -44.87
C LEU A 30 -8.49 0.28 -45.52
N ILE A 31 -8.35 0.25 -46.83
CA ILE A 31 -7.27 0.98 -47.54
C ILE A 31 -7.57 2.46 -47.60
N ALA A 32 -8.85 2.87 -47.75
CA ALA A 32 -9.24 4.27 -47.74
C ALA A 32 -9.13 4.95 -46.39
N THR A 33 -9.29 4.22 -45.29
CA THR A 33 -9.15 4.77 -43.94
C THR A 33 -7.71 4.83 -43.45
N SER A 34 -6.79 4.07 -44.04
CA SER A 34 -5.38 4.10 -43.63
C SER A 34 -4.60 5.32 -44.20
N LEU A 35 -5.11 6.00 -45.23
CA LEU A 35 -4.47 7.23 -45.76
C LEU A 35 -4.89 8.49 -44.98
N ALA A 36 -5.93 8.46 -44.15
CA ALA A 36 -6.40 9.62 -43.39
C ALA A 36 -5.83 9.75 -41.98
N VAL A 37 -5.05 8.74 -41.50
CA VAL A 37 -4.47 8.74 -40.13
C VAL A 37 -3.04 9.29 -40.09
N GLY A 38 -2.54 9.84 -41.17
CA GLY A 38 -1.13 10.27 -41.28
C GLY A 38 -0.79 11.64 -40.69
N VAL A 39 -1.69 12.37 -40.08
CA VAL A 39 -1.38 13.64 -39.40
C VAL A 39 -2.19 13.76 -38.12
N VAL A 40 -1.96 12.86 -37.20
CA VAL A 40 -2.16 13.18 -35.79
C VAL A 40 -0.88 13.89 -35.35
N LEU A 41 -0.88 15.21 -35.41
CA LEU A 41 0.00 16.02 -34.58
C LEU A 41 -0.18 15.49 -33.16
N SER A 42 0.78 14.70 -32.66
CA SER A 42 0.86 14.39 -31.26
C SER A 42 0.85 15.74 -30.55
N PRO A 43 -0.14 16.07 -29.71
CA PRO A 43 0.02 17.21 -28.84
C PRO A 43 1.29 16.93 -28.07
N ALA A 44 2.29 17.79 -28.23
CA ALA A 44 3.44 17.76 -27.36
C ALA A 44 2.85 17.68 -25.95
N ALA A 45 3.17 16.62 -25.21
CA ALA A 45 2.86 16.53 -23.81
C ALA A 45 3.61 17.69 -23.14
N HIS A 46 3.00 18.85 -23.15
CA HIS A 46 3.40 19.92 -22.27
C HIS A 46 3.06 19.38 -20.90
N ALA A 47 4.07 18.93 -20.18
CA ALA A 47 3.96 18.82 -18.75
C ALA A 47 3.49 20.19 -18.28
N ALA A 48 2.22 20.32 -17.94
CA ALA A 48 1.70 21.55 -17.38
C ALA A 48 2.54 21.85 -16.14
N PRO A 49 3.21 22.99 -16.07
CA PRO A 49 3.94 23.35 -14.87
C PRO A 49 2.90 23.49 -13.75
N GLY A 50 2.92 22.57 -12.78
CA GLY A 50 2.06 22.62 -11.61
C GLY A 50 1.09 21.47 -11.40
N GLN A 51 1.01 20.49 -12.27
CA GLN A 51 0.41 19.19 -11.94
C GLN A 51 1.44 18.33 -11.19
N ILE A 52 1.92 18.83 -10.07
CA ILE A 52 2.23 17.95 -8.95
C ILE A 52 0.87 17.34 -8.68
N GLY A 53 0.69 16.05 -9.05
CA GLY A 53 -0.57 15.38 -8.92
C GLY A 53 -1.17 15.79 -7.57
N GLU A 54 -2.39 16.29 -7.59
CA GLU A 54 -3.11 16.60 -6.37
C GLU A 54 -3.02 15.34 -5.53
N ARG A 55 -2.08 15.33 -4.59
CA ARG A 55 -2.10 14.33 -3.53
C ARG A 55 -3.45 14.56 -2.88
N SER A 56 -4.34 13.59 -2.99
CA SER A 56 -5.64 13.72 -2.35
C SER A 56 -5.39 14.28 -0.95
N SER A 57 -6.09 15.32 -0.60
CA SER A 57 -5.99 15.97 0.70
C SER A 57 -6.29 15.03 1.88
N GLU A 58 -6.63 13.80 1.59
CA GLU A 58 -6.87 12.71 2.53
C GLU A 58 -5.61 12.03 3.07
N ILE A 59 -4.41 12.33 2.52
CA ILE A 59 -3.20 11.58 2.89
C ILE A 59 -2.56 12.08 4.20
N VAL A 60 -2.87 13.28 4.64
CA VAL A 60 -2.37 13.82 5.90
C VAL A 60 -3.50 14.55 6.61
N THR A 61 -4.16 13.88 7.52
CA THR A 61 -4.99 14.58 8.49
C THR A 61 -4.07 15.35 9.44
N ALA A 62 -4.36 16.62 9.69
CA ALA A 62 -3.68 17.40 10.71
C ALA A 62 -3.99 16.91 12.13
N ASP A 63 -4.93 16.00 12.26
CA ASP A 63 -5.31 15.38 13.52
C ASP A 63 -4.27 14.34 13.92
N GLY A 64 -3.49 14.64 14.95
CA GLY A 64 -2.58 13.69 15.58
C GLY A 64 -3.37 12.51 16.12
N LEU A 65 -3.03 11.30 15.70
CA LEU A 65 -3.57 10.09 16.34
C LEU A 65 -3.18 10.08 17.81
N PRO A 66 -4.09 9.71 18.71
CA PRO A 66 -3.76 9.55 20.11
C PRO A 66 -2.65 8.50 20.23
N THR A 67 -1.51 8.87 20.78
CA THR A 67 -0.35 8.00 20.87
C THR A 67 0.24 8.08 22.27
N VAL A 68 0.68 6.94 22.79
CA VAL A 68 1.46 6.87 24.02
C VAL A 68 2.60 7.90 23.98
N GLN A 69 2.80 8.59 25.08
CA GLN A 69 3.84 9.60 25.24
C GLN A 69 4.94 9.09 26.16
N VAL A 70 6.16 9.62 26.00
CA VAL A 70 7.31 9.31 26.85
C VAL A 70 7.82 10.56 27.54
N ASP A 71 8.59 10.40 28.62
CA ASP A 71 9.25 11.47 29.35
C ASP A 71 10.66 11.80 28.81
N GLY A 72 10.94 11.40 27.58
CA GLY A 72 12.24 11.59 26.93
C GLY A 72 12.13 11.65 25.42
N VAL A 73 13.05 11.01 24.72
CA VAL A 73 13.16 11.04 23.25
C VAL A 73 13.04 9.65 22.67
N VAL A 74 12.24 9.50 21.61
CA VAL A 74 12.21 8.31 20.74
C VAL A 74 13.12 8.56 19.55
N TRP A 75 14.12 7.67 19.34
CA TRP A 75 15.07 7.76 18.25
C TRP A 75 14.67 6.92 17.04
N SER A 76 14.04 5.77 17.27
CA SER A 76 13.73 4.81 16.23
C SER A 76 12.45 4.05 16.51
N GLN A 77 11.75 3.67 15.43
CA GLN A 77 10.53 2.87 15.50
C GLN A 77 10.52 1.80 14.41
N ALA A 78 9.87 0.65 14.70
CA ALA A 78 9.57 -0.39 13.72
C ALA A 78 8.13 -0.88 13.90
N ILE A 79 7.47 -1.18 12.80
CA ILE A 79 6.08 -1.67 12.80
C ILE A 79 6.04 -3.13 12.41
N VAL A 80 5.41 -3.95 13.25
CA VAL A 80 5.14 -5.36 12.98
C VAL A 80 3.65 -5.63 13.18
N GLY A 81 2.95 -5.91 12.11
CA GLY A 81 1.49 -6.01 12.14
C GLY A 81 0.85 -4.71 12.65
N ASN A 82 0.05 -4.79 13.69
CA ASN A 82 -0.58 -3.63 14.35
C ASN A 82 0.18 -3.13 15.59
N THR A 83 1.42 -3.54 15.74
CA THR A 83 2.26 -3.14 16.88
C THR A 83 3.40 -2.26 16.44
N VAL A 84 3.56 -1.11 17.08
CA VAL A 84 4.73 -0.24 16.95
C VAL A 84 5.68 -0.52 18.09
N TYR A 85 6.93 -0.77 17.78
CA TYR A 85 8.04 -0.87 18.72
C TYR A 85 8.85 0.42 18.66
N ALA A 86 9.03 1.08 19.80
CA ALA A 86 9.70 2.37 19.91
C ALA A 86 10.89 2.30 20.86
N GLY A 87 12.03 2.71 20.35
CA GLY A 87 13.28 2.77 21.11
C GLY A 87 13.79 4.20 21.25
N GLY A 88 14.41 4.51 22.39
CA GLY A 88 14.85 5.85 22.67
C GLY A 88 15.66 6.01 23.94
N SER A 89 15.56 7.18 24.52
CA SER A 89 16.10 7.53 25.84
C SER A 89 14.97 8.12 26.68
N PHE A 90 14.36 7.30 27.51
CA PHE A 90 13.24 7.65 28.37
C PHE A 90 13.12 6.66 29.54
N ALA A 91 12.44 7.06 30.60
CA ALA A 91 12.22 6.20 31.78
C ALA A 91 10.76 5.73 31.89
N ASN A 92 9.82 6.55 31.45
CA ASN A 92 8.40 6.29 31.61
C ASN A 92 7.60 6.56 30.34
N ALA A 93 6.49 5.82 30.21
CA ALA A 93 5.43 6.08 29.25
C ALA A 93 4.17 6.56 29.96
N ARG A 94 3.32 7.30 29.25
CA ARG A 94 2.00 7.73 29.72
C ARG A 94 0.98 7.67 28.58
N PRO A 95 -0.31 7.54 28.88
CA PRO A 95 -1.36 7.59 27.87
C PRO A 95 -1.38 8.92 27.11
N ALA A 96 -1.91 8.90 25.88
CA ALA A 96 -2.16 10.12 25.11
C ALA A 96 -3.02 11.09 25.91
N GLY A 97 -2.65 12.38 25.87
CA GLY A 97 -3.38 13.46 26.57
C GLY A 97 -3.19 13.52 28.07
N ALA A 98 -2.49 12.59 28.70
CA ALA A 98 -2.14 12.69 30.11
C ALA A 98 -1.18 13.86 30.35
N ALA A 99 -1.39 14.61 31.44
CA ALA A 99 -0.48 15.68 31.82
C ALA A 99 0.95 15.15 32.11
N PRO A 100 1.99 15.90 31.86
CA PRO A 100 3.35 15.50 32.21
C PRO A 100 3.45 15.08 33.70
N GLY A 101 4.09 13.93 33.93
CA GLY A 101 4.26 13.39 35.29
C GLY A 101 3.05 12.63 35.85
N THR A 102 1.94 12.49 35.07
CA THR A 102 0.76 11.76 35.54
C THR A 102 0.57 10.45 34.77
N ASN A 103 -0.08 9.47 35.40
CA ASN A 103 -0.39 8.15 34.82
C ASN A 103 0.84 7.45 34.22
N LEU A 104 1.97 7.58 34.87
CA LEU A 104 3.23 7.03 34.41
C LEU A 104 3.26 5.51 34.53
N THR A 105 3.75 4.88 33.49
CA THR A 105 4.10 3.45 33.47
C THR A 105 5.59 3.34 33.17
N ALA A 106 6.35 2.69 34.05
CA ALA A 106 7.79 2.51 33.86
C ALA A 106 8.08 1.73 32.57
N ARG A 107 8.90 2.32 31.70
CA ARG A 107 9.37 1.75 30.43
C ARG A 107 10.72 2.35 30.09
N ALA A 108 11.77 1.66 30.44
CA ALA A 108 13.12 2.17 30.21
C ALA A 108 13.58 1.92 28.77
N ASN A 109 13.68 2.97 28.00
CA ASN A 109 14.32 3.08 26.68
C ASN A 109 13.66 2.26 25.55
N PHE A 110 12.72 1.35 25.87
CA PHE A 110 12.06 0.52 24.87
C PHE A 110 10.62 0.18 25.29
N LEU A 111 9.68 0.33 24.35
CA LEU A 111 8.27 0.03 24.58
C LEU A 111 7.60 -0.44 23.29
N SER A 112 6.38 -0.98 23.40
CA SER A 112 5.50 -1.16 22.25
C SER A 112 4.10 -0.62 22.54
N TYR A 113 3.40 -0.24 21.47
CA TYR A 113 2.02 0.24 21.52
C TYR A 113 1.22 -0.19 20.30
N ASP A 114 -0.08 -0.15 20.41
CA ASP A 114 -0.99 -0.47 19.32
C ASP A 114 -1.01 0.66 18.29
N LEU A 115 -0.82 0.32 17.01
CA LEU A 115 -0.73 1.30 15.93
C LEU A 115 -2.06 2.05 15.71
N THR A 116 -3.19 1.38 15.90
CA THR A 116 -4.51 1.94 15.62
C THR A 116 -5.01 2.83 16.77
N THR A 117 -4.81 2.37 18.00
CA THR A 117 -5.34 3.04 19.20
C THR A 117 -4.33 3.93 19.90
N GLY A 118 -3.03 3.76 19.61
CA GLY A 118 -1.94 4.44 20.31
C GLY A 118 -1.74 3.96 21.76
N ALA A 119 -2.49 2.94 22.20
CA ALA A 119 -2.44 2.47 23.57
C ALA A 119 -1.14 1.69 23.87
N LEU A 120 -0.52 1.96 25.02
CA LEU A 120 0.65 1.22 25.49
C LEU A 120 0.34 -0.27 25.64
N ASN A 121 1.17 -1.12 25.05
CA ASN A 121 1.10 -2.56 25.29
C ASN A 121 1.68 -2.87 26.68
N THR A 122 0.81 -3.02 27.64
CA THR A 122 1.20 -3.27 29.03
C THR A 122 1.81 -4.66 29.25
N GLY A 123 1.44 -5.63 28.40
CA GLY A 123 1.99 -6.98 28.44
C GLY A 123 3.42 -7.10 27.90
N PHE A 124 3.88 -6.09 27.15
CA PHE A 124 5.24 -6.05 26.65
C PHE A 124 6.12 -5.20 27.57
N VAL A 125 7.03 -5.85 28.27
CA VAL A 125 7.99 -5.20 29.17
C VAL A 125 9.40 -5.67 28.82
N ALA A 126 10.14 -4.82 28.12
CA ALA A 126 11.52 -5.08 27.72
C ALA A 126 12.35 -3.81 28.03
N ASN A 127 12.59 -3.58 29.31
CA ASN A 127 13.41 -2.45 29.74
C ASN A 127 14.88 -2.71 29.43
N THR A 128 15.53 -1.75 28.78
CA THR A 128 16.95 -1.83 28.49
C THR A 128 17.76 -1.00 29.48
N ASN A 129 18.99 -1.44 29.75
CA ASN A 129 19.91 -0.75 30.66
C ASN A 129 20.52 0.52 30.05
N ALA A 130 20.36 0.74 28.74
CA ALA A 130 20.89 1.89 28.02
C ALA A 130 19.92 2.32 26.90
N GLN A 131 20.12 3.51 26.37
CA GLN A 131 19.30 4.05 25.28
C GLN A 131 19.30 3.14 24.04
N VAL A 132 18.16 3.06 23.36
CA VAL A 132 17.99 2.34 22.12
C VAL A 132 18.04 3.33 20.96
N LEU A 133 19.05 3.22 20.11
CA LEU A 133 19.23 4.12 18.96
C LEU A 133 18.57 3.59 17.68
N VAL A 134 18.51 2.27 17.53
CA VAL A 134 17.95 1.62 16.34
C VAL A 134 16.98 0.53 16.76
N VAL A 135 15.82 0.53 16.09
CA VAL A 135 14.84 -0.56 16.13
C VAL A 135 14.59 -1.02 14.72
N ALA A 136 14.77 -2.30 14.43
CA ALA A 136 14.57 -2.87 13.10
C ALA A 136 13.80 -4.19 13.19
N LYS A 137 12.90 -4.43 12.23
CA LYS A 137 12.22 -5.73 12.13
C LYS A 137 12.99 -6.67 11.22
N SER A 138 12.90 -7.98 11.46
CA SER A 138 13.36 -9.01 10.52
C SER A 138 12.54 -8.97 9.22
N PRO A 139 13.10 -9.44 8.09
CA PRO A 139 12.40 -9.47 6.81
C PRO A 139 11.06 -10.24 6.86
N ASP A 140 10.99 -11.30 7.63
CA ASP A 140 9.80 -12.13 7.86
C ASP A 140 8.84 -11.56 8.92
N GLY A 141 9.22 -10.48 9.60
CA GLY A 141 8.43 -9.86 10.66
C GLY A 141 8.32 -10.65 11.96
N SER A 142 9.09 -11.74 12.12
CA SER A 142 9.02 -12.59 13.32
C SER A 142 9.79 -12.04 14.50
N ARG A 143 10.70 -11.07 14.27
CA ARG A 143 11.60 -10.52 15.30
C ARG A 143 11.76 -9.02 15.16
N VAL A 144 12.05 -8.40 16.29
CA VAL A 144 12.50 -7.01 16.36
C VAL A 144 13.91 -7.00 16.96
N TYR A 145 14.81 -6.33 16.28
CA TYR A 145 16.20 -6.12 16.72
C TYR A 145 16.32 -4.71 17.25
N ILE A 146 17.07 -4.56 18.33
CA ILE A 146 17.41 -3.26 18.90
C ILE A 146 18.91 -3.12 18.99
N GLN A 147 19.39 -1.88 18.87
CA GLN A 147 20.80 -1.52 19.03
C GLN A 147 20.93 -0.21 19.78
N GLY A 148 21.93 -0.14 20.64
CA GLY A 148 22.31 1.07 21.37
C GLY A 148 23.63 0.86 22.12
N PRO A 149 24.30 1.93 22.56
CA PRO A 149 25.56 1.82 23.29
C PRO A 149 25.31 1.20 24.67
N GLY A 150 26.08 0.15 25.01
CA GLY A 150 26.01 -0.48 26.33
C GLY A 150 24.79 -1.37 26.59
N ILE A 151 24.00 -1.70 25.59
CA ILE A 151 22.94 -2.72 25.72
C ILE A 151 23.61 -4.09 25.88
N VAL A 152 23.41 -4.73 27.02
CA VAL A 152 24.01 -6.04 27.37
C VAL A 152 22.95 -7.14 27.58
N GLY A 153 21.77 -6.98 27.04
CA GLY A 153 20.63 -7.89 27.15
C GLY A 153 19.53 -7.35 28.09
N PHE A 154 18.45 -8.12 28.16
CA PHE A 154 17.25 -7.86 28.99
C PHE A 154 16.59 -9.17 29.35
#